data_ed94fb4207f28b61d81c3182325a3dd9
#
_entry.id   ed94fb4207f28b61d81c3182325a3dd9
#
_cell.length_a   1.000
_cell.length_b   1.000
_cell.length_c   1.000
_cell.angle_alpha   90.00
_cell.angle_beta   90.00
_cell.angle_gamma   90.00
#
_symmetry.space_group_name_H-M   'P 1'
#
loop_
_entity.id
_entity.type
_entity.pdbx_description
1 polymer ?
#
loop_
_entity_poly.entity_id
_entity_poly.type
_entity_poly.pdbx_seq_one_letter_code
_entity_poly.pdbx_strand_id
1 'polypeptide(L)'
;MKNNNCINKKTNKIIKACMPMHTYGFPCRIDEIKKICDEYSIFLIEDAAESVGSLYKNKHTGTFGHIGAMSFNGNKIITSGGGGCIVTNDEYFAKKAKHLSTTSKIPHRWDYDHDTIGYNYRLPNLNAALLFAQLERLDDFIDNK
;
A
#
# COMPACT_ATOMS: atom_id res chain seq x y z
N MET A 1 -2.55 -27.13 -15.69
CA MET A 1 -2.43 -25.66 -15.82
C MET A 1 -0.98 -25.36 -16.08
N LYS A 2 -0.64 -24.71 -17.19
CA LYS A 2 0.77 -24.29 -17.45
C LYS A 2 1.10 -23.19 -16.44
N ASN A 3 2.13 -23.44 -15.62
CA ASN A 3 2.69 -22.42 -14.73
C ASN A 3 3.31 -21.32 -15.62
N ASN A 4 2.58 -20.23 -15.85
CA ASN A 4 3.02 -19.09 -16.66
C ASN A 4 3.92 -18.17 -15.82
N ASN A 5 4.94 -18.73 -15.16
CA ASN A 5 5.85 -17.93 -14.35
C ASN A 5 6.71 -17.02 -15.21
N CYS A 6 6.72 -15.73 -14.90
CA CYS A 6 7.67 -14.78 -15.47
C CYS A 6 9.06 -15.02 -14.86
N ILE A 7 10.08 -15.24 -15.71
CA ILE A 7 11.44 -15.52 -15.26
C ILE A 7 12.39 -14.43 -15.74
N ASN A 8 13.18 -13.90 -14.85
CA ASN A 8 14.28 -13.00 -15.18
C ASN A 8 15.37 -13.77 -15.93
N LYS A 9 15.59 -13.46 -17.22
CA LYS A 9 16.52 -14.17 -18.09
C LYS A 9 17.99 -14.10 -17.64
N LYS A 10 18.38 -13.05 -16.88
CA LYS A 10 19.76 -12.88 -16.40
C LYS A 10 20.04 -13.68 -15.13
N THR A 11 19.04 -13.77 -14.23
CA THR A 11 19.23 -14.38 -12.91
C THR A 11 18.58 -15.74 -12.77
N ASN A 12 17.79 -16.14 -13.76
CA ASN A 12 16.95 -17.36 -13.76
C ASN A 12 15.99 -17.45 -12.54
N LYS A 13 15.64 -16.31 -11.94
CA LYS A 13 14.72 -16.23 -10.80
C LYS A 13 13.32 -15.89 -11.27
N ILE A 14 12.32 -16.45 -10.61
CA ILE A 14 10.91 -16.09 -10.82
C ILE A 14 10.66 -14.66 -10.32
N ILE A 15 10.04 -13.83 -11.17
CA ILE A 15 9.54 -12.51 -10.79
C ILE A 15 8.21 -12.71 -10.08
N LYS A 16 8.15 -12.38 -8.78
CA LYS A 16 6.97 -12.61 -7.96
C LYS A 16 6.09 -11.38 -7.82
N ALA A 17 6.65 -10.18 -7.93
CA ALA A 17 5.92 -8.94 -7.74
C ALA A 17 6.37 -7.86 -8.72
N CYS A 18 5.44 -6.97 -9.05
CA CYS A 18 5.66 -5.73 -9.77
C CYS A 18 5.17 -4.58 -8.88
N MET A 19 6.00 -3.55 -8.73
CA MET A 19 5.67 -2.39 -7.90
C MET A 19 5.83 -1.11 -8.73
N PRO A 20 4.80 -0.71 -9.50
CA PRO A 20 4.78 0.57 -10.19
C PRO A 20 4.54 1.71 -9.20
N MET A 21 5.12 2.87 -9.48
CA MET A 21 4.92 4.11 -8.71
C MET A 21 4.05 5.09 -9.51
N HIS A 22 3.10 5.74 -8.84
CA HIS A 22 2.32 6.86 -9.37
C HIS A 22 3.06 8.18 -9.09
N THR A 23 4.08 8.46 -9.91
CA THR A 23 5.04 9.55 -9.70
C THR A 23 4.33 10.91 -9.69
N TYR A 24 4.57 11.70 -8.65
CA TYR A 24 3.97 13.02 -8.44
C TYR A 24 2.43 13.04 -8.49
N GLY A 25 1.80 11.92 -8.19
CA GLY A 25 0.34 11.79 -8.26
C GLY A 25 -0.21 11.48 -9.65
N PHE A 26 0.63 11.41 -10.69
CA PHE A 26 0.19 11.02 -12.04
C PHE A 26 0.05 9.50 -12.12
N PRO A 27 -1.15 8.98 -12.39
CA PRO A 27 -1.37 7.55 -12.49
C PRO A 27 -0.61 6.93 -13.66
N CYS A 28 0.12 5.86 -13.42
CA CYS A 28 0.59 5.01 -14.52
C CYS A 28 -0.61 4.27 -15.15
N ARG A 29 -0.41 3.64 -16.33
CA ARG A 29 -1.45 2.81 -16.98
C ARG A 29 -1.65 1.51 -16.21
N ILE A 30 -2.22 1.64 -15.01
CA ILE A 30 -2.26 0.58 -14.00
C ILE A 30 -3.13 -0.61 -14.42
N ASP A 31 -4.17 -0.39 -15.24
CA ASP A 31 -5.03 -1.44 -15.78
C ASP A 31 -4.26 -2.35 -16.76
N GLU A 32 -3.40 -1.78 -17.61
CA GLU A 32 -2.56 -2.54 -18.51
C GLU A 32 -1.51 -3.34 -17.76
N ILE A 33 -0.87 -2.70 -16.75
CA ILE A 33 0.08 -3.37 -15.86
C ILE A 33 -0.59 -4.51 -15.11
N LYS A 34 -1.79 -4.25 -14.56
CA LYS A 34 -2.58 -5.28 -13.86
C LYS A 34 -2.87 -6.47 -14.75
N LYS A 35 -3.30 -6.24 -16.00
CA LYS A 35 -3.57 -7.31 -16.95
C LYS A 35 -2.36 -8.22 -17.16
N ILE A 36 -1.18 -7.62 -17.32
CA ILE A 36 0.06 -8.38 -17.47
C ILE A 36 0.40 -9.14 -16.19
N CYS A 37 0.26 -8.51 -15.03
CA CYS A 37 0.51 -9.15 -13.74
C CYS A 37 -0.42 -10.36 -13.51
N ASP A 38 -1.70 -10.22 -13.84
CA ASP A 38 -2.69 -11.31 -13.72
C ASP A 38 -2.36 -12.47 -14.69
N GLU A 39 -1.96 -12.17 -15.93
CA GLU A 39 -1.58 -13.17 -16.94
C GLU A 39 -0.38 -14.03 -16.50
N TYR A 40 0.62 -13.40 -15.84
CA TYR A 40 1.86 -14.06 -15.43
C TYR A 40 1.91 -14.41 -13.94
N SER A 41 0.80 -14.32 -13.22
CA SER A 41 0.71 -14.61 -11.78
C SER A 41 1.73 -13.80 -10.95
N ILE A 42 1.88 -12.52 -11.28
CA ILE A 42 2.74 -11.57 -10.60
C ILE A 42 1.89 -10.75 -9.62
N PHE A 43 2.33 -10.63 -8.37
CA PHE A 43 1.67 -9.74 -7.41
C PHE A 43 1.86 -8.28 -7.82
N LEU A 44 0.77 -7.53 -7.91
CA LEU A 44 0.80 -6.10 -8.16
C LEU A 44 0.73 -5.34 -6.84
N ILE A 45 1.76 -4.55 -6.57
CA ILE A 45 1.85 -3.67 -5.39
C ILE A 45 1.93 -2.24 -5.93
N GLU A 46 1.00 -1.37 -5.56
CA GLU A 46 1.03 0.02 -6.02
C GLU A 46 1.79 0.91 -5.01
N ASP A 47 2.84 1.57 -5.47
CA ASP A 47 3.41 2.70 -4.75
C ASP A 47 2.56 3.94 -5.05
N ALA A 48 1.62 4.20 -4.16
CA ALA A 48 0.69 5.32 -4.19
C ALA A 48 1.09 6.42 -3.18
N ALA A 49 2.38 6.46 -2.79
CA ALA A 49 2.89 7.38 -1.78
C ALA A 49 2.73 8.86 -2.15
N GLU A 50 2.50 9.17 -3.42
CA GLU A 50 2.33 10.54 -3.92
C GLU A 50 0.96 10.78 -4.57
N SER A 51 0.05 9.81 -4.51
CA SER A 51 -1.18 9.83 -5.30
C SER A 51 -2.48 9.73 -4.48
N VAL A 52 -2.43 10.13 -3.21
CA VAL A 52 -3.67 10.29 -2.41
C VAL A 52 -4.57 11.33 -3.08
N GLY A 53 -5.83 10.94 -3.36
CA GLY A 53 -6.78 11.77 -4.12
C GLY A 53 -6.70 11.60 -5.64
N SER A 54 -5.66 10.98 -6.18
CA SER A 54 -5.55 10.76 -7.64
C SER A 54 -6.43 9.60 -8.11
N LEU A 55 -7.13 9.83 -9.22
CA LEU A 55 -8.01 8.84 -9.84
C LEU A 55 -7.47 8.41 -11.20
N TYR A 56 -7.57 7.13 -11.49
CA TYR A 56 -7.37 6.57 -12.81
C TYR A 56 -8.67 5.89 -13.26
N LYS A 57 -9.29 6.37 -14.34
CA LYS A 57 -10.58 5.87 -14.83
C LYS A 57 -11.64 5.81 -13.72
N ASN A 58 -11.76 6.89 -12.94
CA ASN A 58 -12.70 7.05 -11.82
C ASN A 58 -12.49 6.08 -10.64
N LYS A 59 -11.32 5.44 -10.54
CA LYS A 59 -10.96 4.59 -9.42
C LYS A 59 -9.66 5.10 -8.78
N HIS A 60 -9.61 5.13 -7.45
CA HIS A 60 -8.47 5.64 -6.70
C HIS A 60 -7.20 4.81 -6.95
N THR A 61 -6.09 5.48 -7.23
CA THR A 61 -4.76 4.83 -7.28
C THR A 61 -4.42 4.16 -5.95
N GLY A 62 -3.64 3.08 -5.99
CA GLY A 62 -3.37 2.26 -4.81
C GLY A 62 -4.44 1.19 -4.53
N THR A 63 -5.55 1.15 -5.32
CA THR A 63 -6.64 0.19 -5.11
C THR A 63 -6.83 -0.81 -6.26
N PHE A 64 -5.98 -0.77 -7.28
CA PHE A 64 -6.03 -1.69 -8.43
C PHE A 64 -5.29 -2.99 -8.16
N GLY A 65 -4.18 -2.91 -7.45
CA GLY A 65 -3.31 -4.04 -7.13
C GLY A 65 -3.82 -4.89 -5.96
N HIS A 66 -2.99 -5.84 -5.56
CA HIS A 66 -3.22 -6.64 -4.36
C HIS A 66 -3.02 -5.82 -3.09
N ILE A 67 -2.06 -4.90 -3.13
CA ILE A 67 -1.70 -4.00 -2.02
C ILE A 67 -1.35 -2.65 -2.62
N GLY A 68 -1.80 -1.58 -1.96
CA GLY A 68 -1.34 -0.21 -2.20
C GLY A 68 -0.68 0.36 -0.94
N ALA A 69 0.35 1.18 -1.12
CA ALA A 69 1.01 1.90 -0.04
C ALA A 69 0.86 3.40 -0.25
N MET A 70 0.36 4.10 0.76
CA MET A 70 0.17 5.55 0.77
C MET A 70 1.05 6.19 1.83
N SER A 71 1.50 7.41 1.59
CA SER A 71 2.35 8.18 2.51
C SER A 71 1.63 9.41 3.04
N PHE A 72 1.82 9.68 4.34
CA PHE A 72 1.37 10.88 5.02
C PHE A 72 2.55 11.70 5.56
N ASN A 73 3.70 11.63 4.86
CA ASN A 73 4.86 12.43 5.20
C ASN A 73 4.58 13.94 5.04
N GLY A 74 5.44 14.79 5.63
CA GLY A 74 5.23 16.24 5.71
C GLY A 74 5.05 16.97 4.37
N ASN A 75 5.56 16.40 3.28
CA ASN A 75 5.48 16.98 1.92
C ASN A 75 4.30 16.46 1.07
N LYS A 76 3.41 15.64 1.63
CA LYS A 76 2.28 15.06 0.89
C LYS A 76 1.06 16.00 0.89
N ILE A 77 0.08 15.71 0.04
CA ILE A 77 -1.16 16.52 -0.08
C ILE A 77 -1.90 16.64 1.24
N ILE A 78 -1.91 15.55 2.03
CA ILE A 78 -2.29 15.53 3.43
C ILE A 78 -1.17 14.90 4.24
N THR A 79 -0.99 15.35 5.46
CA THR A 79 0.12 14.89 6.28
C THR A 79 -0.27 14.62 7.73
N SER A 80 0.37 13.65 8.33
CA SER A 80 0.41 13.43 9.78
C SER A 80 1.79 13.72 10.39
N GLY A 81 2.64 14.47 9.66
CA GLY A 81 4.05 14.67 10.02
C GLY A 81 4.95 13.49 9.64
N GLY A 82 4.38 12.33 9.44
CA GLY A 82 5.02 11.08 9.05
C GLY A 82 4.02 9.94 9.02
N GLY A 83 4.47 8.73 8.67
CA GLY A 83 3.61 7.56 8.58
C GLY A 83 3.01 7.35 7.20
N GLY A 84 2.08 6.42 7.12
CA GLY A 84 1.41 6.00 5.91
C GLY A 84 0.36 4.95 6.21
N CYS A 85 -0.26 4.41 5.18
CA CYS A 85 -1.14 3.27 5.32
C CYS A 85 -0.95 2.26 4.19
N ILE A 86 -1.33 1.02 4.48
CA ILE A 86 -1.50 -0.05 3.50
C ILE A 86 -3.00 -0.17 3.21
N VAL A 87 -3.36 -0.23 1.94
CA VAL A 87 -4.72 -0.50 1.48
C VAL A 87 -4.76 -1.81 0.70
N THR A 88 -5.77 -2.62 0.96
CA THR A 88 -5.98 -3.89 0.27
C THR A 88 -7.43 -4.32 0.39
N ASN A 89 -7.93 -5.05 -0.63
CA ASN A 89 -9.23 -5.73 -0.59
C ASN A 89 -9.12 -7.19 -0.15
N ASP A 90 -7.91 -7.69 0.10
CA ASP A 90 -7.65 -9.06 0.50
C ASP A 90 -7.49 -9.13 2.03
N GLU A 91 -8.39 -9.88 2.68
CA GLU A 91 -8.42 -10.03 4.13
C GLU A 91 -7.14 -10.69 4.69
N TYR A 92 -6.54 -11.60 3.95
CA TYR A 92 -5.28 -12.23 4.35
C TYR A 92 -4.15 -11.20 4.42
N PHE A 93 -4.00 -10.37 3.39
CA PHE A 93 -2.98 -9.31 3.39
C PHE A 93 -3.27 -8.26 4.47
N ALA A 94 -4.52 -7.88 4.69
CA ALA A 94 -4.89 -6.94 5.75
C ALA A 94 -4.51 -7.47 7.14
N LYS A 95 -4.88 -8.71 7.45
CA LYS A 95 -4.52 -9.37 8.72
C LYS A 95 -3.01 -9.52 8.89
N LYS A 96 -2.31 -9.94 7.82
CA LYS A 96 -0.86 -10.14 7.87
C LYS A 96 -0.11 -8.82 8.05
N ALA A 97 -0.50 -7.77 7.33
CA ALA A 97 0.08 -6.43 7.47
C ALA A 97 -0.15 -5.88 8.89
N LYS A 98 -1.37 -6.01 9.42
CA LYS A 98 -1.70 -5.61 10.79
C LYS A 98 -0.85 -6.35 11.82
N HIS A 99 -0.72 -7.65 11.69
CA HIS A 99 0.08 -8.49 12.59
C HIS A 99 1.55 -8.07 12.59
N LEU A 100 2.17 -7.99 11.40
CA LEU A 100 3.56 -7.59 11.26
C LEU A 100 3.84 -6.17 11.76
N SER A 101 2.94 -5.21 11.49
CA SER A 101 3.10 -3.81 11.90
C SER A 101 2.82 -3.56 13.37
N THR A 102 2.29 -4.54 14.08
CA THR A 102 2.01 -4.48 15.53
C THR A 102 2.87 -5.45 16.34
N THR A 103 4.12 -5.63 15.91
CA THR A 103 5.15 -6.44 16.57
C THR A 103 4.97 -7.95 16.47
N SER A 104 4.04 -8.45 15.67
CA SER A 104 3.72 -9.90 15.55
C SER A 104 3.42 -10.58 16.89
N LYS A 105 2.82 -9.82 17.81
CA LYS A 105 2.45 -10.38 19.12
C LYS A 105 1.24 -11.31 18.97
N ILE A 106 1.35 -12.50 19.58
CA ILE A 106 0.21 -13.42 19.72
C ILE A 106 -0.77 -12.81 20.75
N PRO A 107 -2.07 -12.69 20.42
CA PRO A 107 -3.05 -12.17 21.36
C PRO A 107 -3.17 -13.06 22.60
N HIS A 108 -2.66 -12.59 23.72
CA HIS A 108 -2.79 -13.23 25.02
C HIS A 108 -2.88 -12.18 26.12
N ARG A 109 -3.62 -12.48 27.21
CA ARG A 109 -3.90 -11.52 28.30
C ARG A 109 -2.65 -11.19 29.11
N TRP A 110 -1.78 -12.16 29.33
CA TRP A 110 -0.63 -12.05 30.22
C TRP A 110 0.70 -12.30 29.52
N ASP A 111 0.73 -13.12 28.48
CA ASP A 111 1.98 -13.50 27.81
C ASP A 111 2.30 -12.54 26.66
N TYR A 112 3.59 -12.38 26.38
CA TYR A 112 4.12 -11.48 25.37
C TYR A 112 4.89 -12.25 24.29
N ASP A 113 4.27 -13.35 23.83
CA ASP A 113 4.87 -14.18 22.79
C ASP A 113 4.72 -13.56 21.40
N HIS A 114 5.72 -13.78 20.57
CA HIS A 114 5.79 -13.31 19.20
C HIS A 114 6.07 -14.51 18.29
N ASP A 115 5.22 -14.72 17.29
CA ASP A 115 5.32 -15.91 16.40
C ASP A 115 6.26 -15.70 15.21
N THR A 116 6.64 -14.45 14.94
CA THR A 116 7.57 -14.08 13.86
C THR A 116 8.20 -12.72 14.13
N ILE A 117 9.16 -12.32 13.29
CA ILE A 117 9.71 -10.96 13.32
C ILE A 117 8.60 -9.97 12.93
N GLY A 118 8.35 -9.00 13.79
CA GLY A 118 7.40 -7.92 13.58
C GLY A 118 8.01 -6.55 13.87
N TYR A 119 7.26 -5.51 13.56
CA TYR A 119 7.71 -4.12 13.65
C TYR A 119 6.70 -3.29 14.43
N ASN A 120 7.16 -2.29 15.16
CA ASN A 120 6.26 -1.31 15.76
C ASN A 120 6.04 -0.15 14.78
N TYR A 121 5.14 -0.35 13.83
CA TYR A 121 4.76 0.63 12.81
C TYR A 121 3.35 1.20 13.05
N ARG A 122 2.93 1.24 14.32
CA ARG A 122 1.65 1.87 14.68
C ARG A 122 1.74 3.38 14.48
N LEU A 123 0.71 3.95 13.86
CA LEU A 123 0.57 5.41 13.78
C LEU A 123 0.22 5.95 15.19
N PRO A 124 1.00 6.88 15.76
CA PRO A 124 0.68 7.50 17.03
C PRO A 124 -0.65 8.27 17.00
N ASN A 125 -1.36 8.33 18.13
CA ASN A 125 -2.69 8.96 18.19
C ASN A 125 -2.67 10.44 17.78
N LEU A 126 -1.64 11.19 18.13
CA LEU A 126 -1.52 12.60 17.72
C LEU A 126 -1.41 12.74 16.20
N ASN A 127 -0.59 11.88 15.57
CA ASN A 127 -0.47 11.86 14.12
C ASN A 127 -1.78 11.42 13.45
N ALA A 128 -2.46 10.43 14.04
CA ALA A 128 -3.76 9.96 13.53
C ALA A 128 -4.83 11.05 13.61
N ALA A 129 -4.89 11.82 14.70
CA ALA A 129 -5.83 12.93 14.87
C ALA A 129 -5.57 14.05 13.84
N LEU A 130 -4.30 14.40 13.63
CA LEU A 130 -3.92 15.38 12.60
C LEU A 130 -4.32 14.90 11.21
N LEU A 131 -4.03 13.63 10.88
CA LEU A 131 -4.39 13.04 9.61
C LEU A 131 -5.90 13.04 9.39
N PHE A 132 -6.67 12.69 10.42
CA PHE A 132 -8.12 12.67 10.35
C PHE A 132 -8.69 14.05 9.98
N ALA A 133 -8.22 15.10 10.67
CA ALA A 133 -8.63 16.48 10.37
C ALA A 133 -8.27 16.92 8.94
N GLN A 134 -7.15 16.45 8.40
CA GLN A 134 -6.77 16.75 7.02
C GLN A 134 -7.54 15.92 5.99
N LEU A 135 -7.89 14.67 6.31
CA LEU A 135 -8.74 13.84 5.46
C LEU A 135 -10.13 14.45 5.26
N GLU A 136 -10.71 15.07 6.30
CA GLU A 136 -12.01 15.79 6.21
C GLU A 136 -11.98 16.95 5.22
N ARG A 137 -10.77 17.44 4.87
CA ARG A 137 -10.56 18.55 3.94
C ARG A 137 -9.80 18.15 2.67
N LEU A 138 -9.69 16.85 2.39
CA LEU A 138 -8.90 16.37 1.25
C LEU A 138 -9.41 16.94 -0.07
N ASP A 139 -10.72 16.99 -0.27
CA ASP A 139 -11.32 17.51 -1.52
C ASP A 139 -10.97 18.99 -1.72
N ASP A 140 -11.03 19.80 -0.65
CA ASP A 140 -10.61 21.21 -0.71
C ASP A 140 -9.14 21.36 -1.15
N PHE A 141 -8.27 20.46 -0.67
CA PHE A 141 -6.85 20.49 -1.02
C PHE A 141 -6.60 20.05 -2.47
N ILE A 142 -7.38 19.10 -2.97
CA ILE A 142 -7.31 18.64 -4.36
C ILE A 142 -7.76 19.74 -5.31
N ASP A 143 -8.89 20.40 -4.99
CA ASP A 143 -9.47 21.46 -5.83
C ASP A 143 -8.58 22.71 -5.91
N ASN A 144 -7.72 22.95 -4.93
CA ASN A 144 -6.78 24.07 -4.89
C ASN A 144 -5.44 23.82 -5.61
N LYS A 145 -5.23 22.64 -6.18
CA LYS A 145 -4.00 22.28 -6.90
C LYS A 145 -4.19 22.19 -8.39
#